data_34c468cbaad4ab177849d2685dcdb3b0
#
_entry.id   34c468cbaad4ab177849d2685dcdb3b0
#
_cell.length_a   1.000
_cell.length_b   1.000
_cell.length_c   1.000
_cell.angle_alpha   90.00
_cell.angle_beta   90.00
_cell.angle_gamma   90.00
#
_symmetry.space_group_name_H-M   'P 1'
#
loop_
_entity.id
_entity.type
_entity.pdbx_description
1 polymer ?
#
loop_
_entity_poly.entity_id
_entity_poly.type
_entity_poly.pdbx_seq_one_letter_code
_entity_poly.pdbx_strand_id
1 'polypeptide(L)'
;MSEQGQLHAASVNANVIHTPSLADNNLRNIIHPRDPTCSRLQLPVGDKVGLTKTGVHYCRLPPGTTSTALHWHSHEDEWAYIVDAGRDCFLLTHDEGTNETKEVPLTTGDFLAFPAGTKVAHGFRTGKDSLVYLMGGSRESMDICHYPEIGQRLIIDRNGENWLVDEQHVKTQG
;
A
#
# COMPACT_ATOMS: atom_id res chain seq x y z
N MET A 1 -19.41 -13.10 30.69
CA MET A 1 -20.34 -12.92 29.56
C MET A 1 -19.79 -11.75 28.74
N SER A 2 -19.11 -12.05 27.67
CA SER A 2 -18.43 -11.09 26.79
C SER A 2 -19.38 -10.65 25.69
N GLU A 3 -19.79 -9.40 25.71
CA GLU A 3 -20.50 -8.77 24.60
C GLU A 3 -19.53 -8.62 23.43
N GLN A 4 -19.61 -9.53 22.49
CA GLN A 4 -19.05 -9.33 21.15
C GLN A 4 -19.92 -8.30 20.44
N GLY A 5 -19.39 -7.09 20.25
CA GLY A 5 -20.02 -6.04 19.47
C GLY A 5 -20.34 -6.55 18.07
N GLN A 6 -21.61 -6.79 17.79
CA GLN A 6 -22.12 -7.04 16.46
C GLN A 6 -21.88 -5.76 15.64
N LEU A 7 -20.97 -5.85 14.66
CA LEU A 7 -20.88 -4.90 13.57
C LEU A 7 -22.26 -4.83 12.90
N HIS A 8 -22.94 -3.71 13.02
CA HIS A 8 -24.15 -3.42 12.26
C HIS A 8 -23.76 -3.46 10.78
N ALA A 9 -24.08 -4.58 10.14
CA ALA A 9 -23.96 -4.73 8.70
C ALA A 9 -24.97 -3.79 8.05
N ALA A 10 -24.51 -2.64 7.55
CA ALA A 10 -25.20 -1.97 6.47
C ALA A 10 -25.41 -3.02 5.38
N SER A 11 -26.63 -3.16 4.85
CA SER A 11 -26.99 -4.18 3.87
C SER A 11 -26.07 -4.12 2.67
N VAL A 12 -25.06 -4.97 2.69
CA VAL A 12 -24.07 -5.10 1.62
C VAL A 12 -24.80 -5.84 0.50
N ASN A 13 -25.21 -5.11 -0.54
CA ASN A 13 -25.34 -5.76 -1.84
C ASN A 13 -23.96 -6.40 -2.07
N ALA A 14 -23.88 -7.73 -2.32
CA ALA A 14 -22.64 -8.50 -2.27
C ALA A 14 -21.45 -7.90 -3.08
N ASN A 15 -21.70 -6.88 -3.90
CA ASN A 15 -20.75 -6.26 -4.81
C ASN A 15 -20.53 -4.74 -4.56
N VAL A 16 -21.08 -4.18 -3.47
CA VAL A 16 -20.99 -2.72 -3.19
C VAL A 16 -20.50 -2.46 -1.79
N ILE A 17 -19.48 -1.63 -1.67
CA ILE A 17 -19.00 -1.06 -0.41
C ILE A 17 -19.12 0.46 -0.48
N HIS A 18 -19.85 1.06 0.45
CA HIS A 18 -19.98 2.51 0.55
C HIS A 18 -18.80 3.10 1.33
N THR A 19 -17.72 3.43 0.63
CA THR A 19 -16.48 3.92 1.25
C THR A 19 -16.62 5.27 1.96
N PRO A 20 -17.48 6.23 1.55
CA PRO A 20 -17.68 7.48 2.29
C PRO A 20 -18.25 7.30 3.70
N SER A 21 -18.89 6.17 3.98
CA SER A 21 -19.44 5.86 5.31
C SER A 21 -18.45 5.14 6.23
N LEU A 22 -17.23 4.85 5.76
CA LEU A 22 -16.20 4.19 6.57
C LEU A 22 -15.57 5.18 7.54
N ALA A 23 -15.82 4.97 8.84
CA ALA A 23 -15.08 5.65 9.90
C ALA A 23 -13.74 4.94 10.19
N ASP A 24 -12.82 5.61 10.87
CA ASP A 24 -11.48 5.05 11.16
C ASP A 24 -11.51 3.74 11.93
N ASN A 25 -12.51 3.52 12.79
CA ASN A 25 -12.69 2.26 13.52
C ASN A 25 -13.08 1.07 12.63
N ASN A 26 -13.46 1.31 11.37
CA ASN A 26 -13.66 0.25 10.38
C ASN A 26 -12.36 -0.17 9.68
N LEU A 27 -11.30 0.63 9.83
CA LEU A 27 -10.02 0.42 9.21
C LEU A 27 -9.06 -0.25 10.20
N ARG A 28 -8.15 -1.07 9.69
CA ARG A 28 -7.06 -1.65 10.48
C ARG A 28 -5.85 -0.73 10.41
N ASN A 29 -5.20 -0.49 11.54
CA ASN A 29 -3.89 0.14 11.53
C ASN A 29 -2.84 -0.90 11.08
N ILE A 30 -2.23 -0.63 9.94
CA ILE A 30 -1.17 -1.45 9.37
C ILE A 30 0.16 -0.73 9.64
N ILE A 31 0.93 -1.27 10.57
CA ILE A 31 2.29 -0.82 10.85
C ILE A 31 3.23 -1.61 9.94
N HIS A 32 4.15 -0.93 9.27
CA HIS A 32 5.10 -1.60 8.40
C HIS A 32 6.07 -2.47 9.21
N PRO A 33 6.21 -3.78 8.92
CA PRO A 33 6.94 -4.69 9.80
C PRO A 33 8.45 -4.46 9.82
N ARG A 34 9.00 -3.71 8.86
CA ARG A 34 10.44 -3.39 8.74
C ARG A 34 10.77 -1.96 9.11
N ASP A 35 9.77 -1.09 9.08
CA ASP A 35 9.90 0.30 9.51
C ASP A 35 8.66 0.69 10.31
N PRO A 36 8.69 0.52 11.63
CA PRO A 36 7.54 0.81 12.48
C PRO A 36 7.18 2.30 12.57
N THR A 37 7.98 3.19 11.99
CA THR A 37 7.63 4.62 11.83
C THR A 37 6.61 4.84 10.72
N CYS A 38 6.47 3.86 9.82
CA CYS A 38 5.52 3.87 8.71
C CYS A 38 4.24 3.13 9.08
N SER A 39 3.10 3.77 8.89
CA SER A 39 1.80 3.15 9.14
C SER A 39 0.67 3.80 8.35
N ARG A 40 -0.42 3.05 8.13
CA ARG A 40 -1.66 3.54 7.51
C ARG A 40 -2.88 2.81 8.05
N LEU A 41 -4.02 3.45 7.99
CA LEU A 41 -5.31 2.82 8.20
C LEU A 41 -5.78 2.21 6.88
N GLN A 42 -6.23 0.95 6.89
CA GLN A 42 -6.52 0.20 5.66
C GLN A 42 -7.71 -0.75 5.81
N LEU A 43 -8.50 -0.86 4.75
CA LEU A 43 -9.53 -1.88 4.57
C LEU A 43 -9.33 -2.57 3.21
N PRO A 44 -9.17 -3.91 3.14
CA PRO A 44 -9.04 -4.65 1.89
C PRO A 44 -10.43 -4.80 1.22
N VAL A 45 -10.90 -3.74 0.56
CA VAL A 45 -12.24 -3.69 -0.03
C VAL A 45 -12.43 -4.72 -1.15
N GLY A 46 -11.38 -5.00 -1.93
CA GLY A 46 -11.41 -6.02 -2.97
C GLY A 46 -11.71 -7.41 -2.40
N ASP A 47 -11.05 -7.80 -1.31
CA ASP A 47 -11.24 -9.10 -0.66
C ASP A 47 -12.66 -9.24 -0.10
N LYS A 48 -13.21 -8.13 0.40
CA LYS A 48 -14.58 -8.12 0.97
C LYS A 48 -15.67 -8.33 -0.06
N VAL A 49 -15.39 -8.08 -1.33
CA VAL A 49 -16.31 -8.33 -2.46
C VAL A 49 -15.85 -9.50 -3.35
N GLY A 50 -14.87 -10.29 -2.90
CA GLY A 50 -14.46 -11.53 -3.54
C GLY A 50 -13.52 -11.39 -4.73
N LEU A 51 -12.79 -10.26 -4.89
CA LEU A 51 -11.77 -10.13 -5.92
C LEU A 51 -10.57 -11.03 -5.59
N THR A 52 -10.11 -11.81 -6.56
CA THR A 52 -8.99 -12.76 -6.40
C THR A 52 -7.78 -12.41 -7.26
N LYS A 53 -7.99 -11.77 -8.41
CA LYS A 53 -6.93 -11.43 -9.38
C LYS A 53 -6.29 -10.07 -9.17
N THR A 54 -6.92 -9.24 -8.36
CA THR A 54 -6.42 -7.91 -8.01
C THR A 54 -6.66 -7.61 -6.54
N GLY A 55 -5.69 -6.99 -5.89
CA GLY A 55 -5.86 -6.37 -4.58
C GLY A 55 -6.48 -4.99 -4.76
N VAL A 56 -7.43 -4.62 -3.91
CA VAL A 56 -7.92 -3.24 -3.81
C VAL A 56 -8.10 -2.90 -2.35
N HIS A 57 -7.46 -1.82 -1.93
CA HIS A 57 -7.47 -1.34 -0.56
C HIS A 57 -7.97 0.10 -0.50
N TYR A 58 -8.90 0.36 0.40
CA TYR A 58 -9.23 1.72 0.81
C TYR A 58 -8.29 2.09 1.95
N CYS A 59 -7.53 3.16 1.77
CA CYS A 59 -6.49 3.59 2.68
C CYS A 59 -6.72 5.03 3.15
N ARG A 60 -6.38 5.26 4.43
CA ARG A 60 -6.26 6.60 5.01
C ARG A 60 -4.90 6.72 5.67
N LEU A 61 -4.19 7.79 5.33
CA LEU A 61 -2.94 8.17 5.94
C LEU A 61 -3.19 9.38 6.84
N PRO A 62 -3.08 9.23 8.18
CA PRO A 62 -3.25 10.35 9.11
C PRO A 62 -2.22 11.46 8.89
N PRO A 63 -2.44 12.69 9.41
CA PRO A 63 -1.47 13.78 9.34
C PRO A 63 -0.11 13.37 9.96
N GLY A 64 0.99 13.82 9.33
CA GLY A 64 2.35 13.61 9.82
C GLY A 64 2.85 12.17 9.75
N THR A 65 2.28 11.34 8.87
CA THR A 65 2.66 9.93 8.75
C THR A 65 3.21 9.59 7.36
N THR A 66 3.98 8.48 7.29
CA THR A 66 4.45 7.84 6.06
C THR A 66 3.77 6.49 5.93
N SER A 67 3.30 6.15 4.74
CA SER A 67 2.44 4.98 4.51
C SER A 67 3.16 3.64 4.65
N THR A 68 4.41 3.59 4.20
CA THR A 68 5.21 2.36 4.08
C THR A 68 6.67 2.74 3.86
N ALA A 69 7.60 1.82 4.10
CA ALA A 69 8.94 1.93 3.54
C ALA A 69 8.86 1.94 2.00
N LEU A 70 9.68 2.76 1.35
CA LEU A 70 9.68 2.85 -0.11
C LEU A 70 10.02 1.50 -0.73
N HIS A 71 9.20 1.06 -1.68
CA HIS A 71 9.32 -0.24 -2.31
C HIS A 71 8.84 -0.23 -3.76
N TRP A 72 9.29 -1.23 -4.52
CA TRP A 72 8.80 -1.52 -5.86
C TRP A 72 8.65 -3.03 -6.05
N HIS A 73 7.85 -3.44 -7.01
CA HIS A 73 7.51 -4.83 -7.29
C HIS A 73 8.12 -5.32 -8.60
N SER A 74 8.62 -6.56 -8.62
CA SER A 74 9.18 -7.17 -9.83
C SER A 74 8.13 -7.58 -10.85
N HIS A 75 6.97 -8.06 -10.40
CA HIS A 75 5.97 -8.70 -11.25
C HIS A 75 4.55 -8.12 -11.10
N GLU A 76 4.24 -7.51 -9.96
CA GLU A 76 2.93 -6.92 -9.71
C GLU A 76 2.89 -5.44 -10.11
N ASP A 77 1.96 -5.08 -11.01
CA ASP A 77 1.62 -3.69 -11.22
C ASP A 77 0.84 -3.17 -10.02
N GLU A 78 1.18 -1.97 -9.57
CA GLU A 78 0.38 -1.24 -8.58
C GLU A 78 -0.11 0.09 -9.14
N TRP A 79 -1.19 0.58 -8.56
CA TRP A 79 -1.75 1.89 -8.87
C TRP A 79 -2.42 2.48 -7.63
N ALA A 80 -2.55 3.81 -7.62
CA ALA A 80 -3.35 4.50 -6.63
C ALA A 80 -4.25 5.55 -7.29
N TYR A 81 -5.41 5.78 -6.69
CA TYR A 81 -6.30 6.89 -7.02
C TYR A 81 -6.55 7.72 -5.77
N ILE A 82 -6.26 9.00 -5.85
CA ILE A 82 -6.39 9.92 -4.73
C ILE A 82 -7.84 10.36 -4.60
N VAL A 83 -8.50 9.89 -3.54
CA VAL A 83 -9.91 10.18 -3.25
C VAL A 83 -10.05 11.54 -2.58
N ASP A 84 -9.15 11.85 -1.64
CA ASP A 84 -9.10 13.14 -0.95
C ASP A 84 -7.68 13.43 -0.48
N ALA A 85 -7.13 14.55 -0.91
CA ALA A 85 -5.81 15.03 -0.51
C ALA A 85 -5.95 16.36 0.22
N GLY A 86 -5.60 16.36 1.49
CA GLY A 86 -5.45 17.60 2.25
C GLY A 86 -4.12 18.30 1.92
N ARG A 87 -3.75 19.27 2.75
CA ARG A 87 -2.49 20.03 2.56
C ARG A 87 -1.27 19.17 2.89
N ASP A 88 -0.21 19.39 2.14
CA ASP A 88 1.09 18.75 2.36
C ASP A 88 1.03 17.21 2.24
N CYS A 89 0.30 16.71 1.23
CA CYS A 89 0.26 15.31 0.85
C CYS A 89 1.19 15.07 -0.36
N PHE A 90 2.03 14.04 -0.28
CA PHE A 90 3.07 13.80 -1.28
C PHE A 90 3.16 12.31 -1.65
N LEU A 91 3.43 12.05 -2.93
CA LEU A 91 4.06 10.83 -3.38
C LEU A 91 5.57 10.95 -3.15
N LEU A 92 6.15 9.97 -2.50
CA LEU A 92 7.60 9.80 -2.42
C LEU A 92 8.03 8.77 -3.45
N THR A 93 9.09 9.05 -4.21
CA THR A 93 9.69 8.09 -5.13
C THR A 93 11.20 8.04 -4.94
N HIS A 94 11.78 6.86 -5.08
CA HIS A 94 13.23 6.65 -5.11
C HIS A 94 13.58 5.77 -6.31
N ASP A 95 14.37 6.31 -7.24
CA ASP A 95 14.85 5.63 -8.43
C ASP A 95 16.22 5.00 -8.15
N GLU A 96 16.30 3.67 -8.12
CA GLU A 96 17.55 2.95 -7.86
C GLU A 96 18.60 3.17 -8.97
N GLY A 97 18.18 3.45 -10.21
CA GLY A 97 19.10 3.65 -11.34
C GLY A 97 19.85 4.97 -11.25
N THR A 98 19.19 6.03 -10.77
CA THR A 98 19.77 7.37 -10.62
C THR A 98 20.13 7.72 -9.19
N ASN A 99 19.65 6.93 -8.22
CA ASN A 99 19.71 7.20 -6.79
C ASN A 99 19.07 8.54 -6.38
N GLU A 100 18.03 8.95 -7.13
CA GLU A 100 17.29 10.18 -6.84
C GLU A 100 16.02 9.89 -6.04
N THR A 101 15.78 10.67 -5.00
CA THR A 101 14.51 10.69 -4.26
C THR A 101 13.76 11.97 -4.58
N LYS A 102 12.47 11.85 -4.89
CA LYS A 102 11.59 12.98 -5.24
C LYS A 102 10.33 12.97 -4.39
N GLU A 103 9.84 14.17 -4.11
CA GLU A 103 8.51 14.40 -3.54
C GLU A 103 7.64 15.08 -4.60
N VAL A 104 6.48 14.48 -4.89
CA VAL A 104 5.51 15.03 -5.85
C VAL A 104 4.24 15.39 -5.07
N PRO A 105 3.82 16.66 -5.05
CA PRO A 105 2.57 17.05 -4.40
C PRO A 105 1.38 16.33 -5.02
N LEU A 106 0.46 15.87 -4.18
CA LEU A 106 -0.76 15.17 -4.59
C LEU A 106 -1.98 16.07 -4.44
N THR A 107 -2.90 15.88 -5.37
CA THR A 107 -4.22 16.51 -5.35
C THR A 107 -5.33 15.47 -5.49
N THR A 108 -6.52 15.81 -4.99
CA THR A 108 -7.71 14.97 -5.18
C THR A 108 -7.98 14.75 -6.66
N GLY A 109 -8.19 13.50 -7.06
CA GLY A 109 -8.41 13.07 -8.45
C GLY A 109 -7.15 12.58 -9.18
N ASP A 110 -5.96 12.69 -8.59
CA ASP A 110 -4.74 12.16 -9.19
C ASP A 110 -4.81 10.63 -9.31
N PHE A 111 -4.34 10.13 -10.46
CA PHE A 111 -4.10 8.72 -10.69
C PHE A 111 -2.59 8.46 -10.81
N LEU A 112 -2.12 7.48 -10.07
CA LEU A 112 -0.72 7.10 -10.03
C LEU A 112 -0.58 5.64 -10.47
N ALA A 113 0.48 5.34 -11.24
CA ALA A 113 0.79 4.00 -11.69
C ALA A 113 2.24 3.65 -11.35
N PHE A 114 2.44 2.44 -10.88
CA PHE A 114 3.72 1.86 -10.52
C PHE A 114 3.89 0.53 -11.26
N PRO A 115 4.32 0.58 -12.55
CA PRO A 115 4.48 -0.64 -13.33
C PRO A 115 5.56 -1.54 -12.75
N ALA A 116 5.34 -2.83 -12.84
CA ALA A 116 6.27 -3.85 -12.39
C ALA A 116 7.67 -3.67 -13.02
N GLY A 117 8.71 -3.95 -12.24
CA GLY A 117 10.10 -3.97 -12.69
C GLY A 117 10.75 -2.63 -12.99
N THR A 118 10.10 -1.50 -12.72
CA THR A 118 10.63 -0.15 -13.03
C THR A 118 11.81 0.26 -12.16
N LYS A 119 12.03 -0.39 -11.01
CA LYS A 119 13.03 -0.04 -9.99
C LYS A 119 12.85 1.37 -9.41
N VAL A 120 11.65 1.89 -9.48
CA VAL A 120 11.26 3.15 -8.84
C VAL A 120 10.39 2.82 -7.63
N ALA A 121 11.02 2.85 -6.47
CA ALA A 121 10.33 2.62 -5.20
C ALA A 121 9.41 3.79 -4.87
N HIS A 122 8.27 3.51 -4.24
CA HIS A 122 7.25 4.51 -3.97
C HIS A 122 6.62 4.34 -2.58
N GLY A 123 5.97 5.41 -2.13
CA GLY A 123 5.21 5.50 -0.88
C GLY A 123 4.55 6.85 -0.76
N PHE A 124 3.76 7.07 0.29
CA PHE A 124 3.06 8.33 0.51
C PHE A 124 3.46 8.95 1.84
N ARG A 125 3.48 10.27 1.88
CA ARG A 125 3.72 11.05 3.09
C ARG A 125 2.67 12.16 3.23
N THR A 126 2.22 12.39 4.45
CA THR A 126 1.36 13.52 4.81
C THR A 126 2.09 14.49 5.72
N GLY A 127 1.72 15.75 5.64
CA GLY A 127 2.13 16.79 6.56
C GLY A 127 0.99 17.22 7.46
N LYS A 128 0.30 18.31 7.11
CA LYS A 128 -0.72 18.94 7.97
C LYS A 128 -2.07 18.23 7.98
N ASP A 129 -2.45 17.65 6.87
CA ASP A 129 -3.78 17.04 6.70
C ASP A 129 -3.63 15.57 6.28
N SER A 130 -4.73 14.82 6.32
CA SER A 130 -4.77 13.41 5.92
C SER A 130 -4.83 13.24 4.40
N LEU A 131 -4.46 12.03 3.95
CA LEU A 131 -4.63 11.56 2.59
C LEU A 131 -5.56 10.35 2.58
N VAL A 132 -6.56 10.35 1.70
CA VAL A 132 -7.43 9.19 1.44
C VAL A 132 -7.22 8.73 0.02
N TYR A 133 -6.98 7.44 -0.17
CA TYR A 133 -6.71 6.88 -1.49
C TYR A 133 -7.20 5.43 -1.62
N LEU A 134 -7.49 5.04 -2.85
CA LEU A 134 -7.58 3.63 -3.22
C LEU A 134 -6.21 3.21 -3.72
N MET A 135 -5.72 2.06 -3.25
CA MET A 135 -4.54 1.41 -3.78
C MET A 135 -4.95 0.05 -4.32
N GLY A 136 -4.50 -0.28 -5.50
CA GLY A 136 -4.75 -1.57 -6.11
C GLY A 136 -3.56 -2.08 -6.89
N GLY A 137 -3.58 -3.37 -7.18
CA GLY A 137 -2.52 -4.00 -7.96
C GLY A 137 -2.91 -5.40 -8.41
N SER A 138 -2.17 -5.93 -9.35
CA SER A 138 -2.28 -7.33 -9.75
C SER A 138 -1.89 -8.26 -8.58
N ARG A 139 -2.30 -9.52 -8.69
CA ARG A 139 -1.91 -10.57 -7.73
C ARG A 139 -1.29 -11.72 -8.49
N GLU A 140 0.01 -11.61 -8.70
CA GLU A 140 0.78 -12.68 -9.30
C GLU A 140 1.00 -13.83 -8.31
N SER A 141 1.16 -15.05 -8.80
CA SER A 141 1.44 -16.21 -7.94
C SER A 141 2.76 -16.06 -7.17
N MET A 142 3.72 -15.39 -7.79
CA MET A 142 4.97 -15.00 -7.17
C MET A 142 5.31 -13.55 -7.50
N ASP A 143 5.83 -12.84 -6.51
CA ASP A 143 6.34 -11.49 -6.68
C ASP A 143 7.57 -11.26 -5.79
N ILE A 144 8.35 -10.23 -6.10
CA ILE A 144 9.44 -9.76 -5.25
C ILE A 144 9.23 -8.28 -5.00
N CYS A 145 8.98 -7.95 -3.74
CA CYS A 145 8.91 -6.58 -3.27
C CYS A 145 10.31 -6.15 -2.78
N HIS A 146 10.86 -5.13 -3.39
CA HIS A 146 12.19 -4.59 -3.11
C HIS A 146 12.10 -3.37 -2.23
N TYR A 147 12.90 -3.32 -1.16
CA TYR A 147 13.01 -2.21 -0.21
C TYR A 147 14.42 -1.62 -0.28
N PRO A 148 14.73 -0.75 -1.25
CA PRO A 148 16.11 -0.28 -1.48
C PRO A 148 16.73 0.43 -0.28
N GLU A 149 15.96 1.27 0.43
CA GLU A 149 16.45 2.00 1.60
C GLU A 149 16.75 1.10 2.81
N ILE A 150 16.12 -0.06 2.90
CA ILE A 150 16.33 -1.04 3.98
C ILE A 150 17.36 -2.11 3.57
N GLY A 151 17.65 -2.23 2.28
CA GLY A 151 18.54 -3.27 1.74
C GLY A 151 17.96 -4.68 1.85
N GLN A 152 16.65 -4.83 1.67
CA GLN A 152 15.94 -6.09 1.79
C GLN A 152 15.01 -6.35 0.61
N ARG A 153 14.71 -7.64 0.38
CA ARG A 153 13.67 -8.12 -0.54
C ARG A 153 12.71 -9.03 0.19
N LEU A 154 11.42 -8.87 -0.08
CA LEU A 154 10.38 -9.81 0.34
C LEU A 154 9.95 -10.62 -0.88
N ILE A 155 10.26 -11.91 -0.89
CA ILE A 155 9.76 -12.86 -1.89
C ILE A 155 8.37 -13.28 -1.44
N ILE A 156 7.38 -13.03 -2.25
CA ILE A 156 5.96 -13.32 -1.99
C ILE A 156 5.58 -14.54 -2.82
N ASP A 157 5.26 -15.65 -2.18
CA ASP A 157 4.61 -16.79 -2.80
C ASP A 157 3.18 -16.90 -2.25
N ARG A 158 2.20 -16.60 -3.08
CA ARG A 158 0.79 -16.60 -2.66
C ARG A 158 0.22 -18.01 -2.45
N ASN A 159 0.95 -19.05 -2.85
CA ASN A 159 0.58 -20.45 -2.68
C ASN A 159 1.42 -21.15 -1.59
N GLY A 160 2.39 -20.47 -1.03
CA GLY A 160 3.35 -21.01 -0.08
C GLY A 160 3.71 -20.05 1.04
N GLU A 161 4.99 -19.92 1.32
CA GLU A 161 5.54 -19.06 2.36
C GLU A 161 6.20 -17.83 1.75
N ASN A 162 6.23 -16.73 2.51
CA ASN A 162 6.98 -15.55 2.13
C ASN A 162 8.37 -15.58 2.77
N TRP A 163 9.39 -15.17 2.02
CA TRP A 163 10.76 -15.11 2.51
C TRP A 163 11.31 -13.69 2.47
N LEU A 164 11.91 -13.29 3.58
CA LEU A 164 12.68 -12.05 3.64
C LEU A 164 14.15 -12.35 3.42
N VAL A 165 14.77 -11.61 2.50
CA VAL A 165 16.18 -11.78 2.11
C VAL A 165 16.90 -10.43 2.22
N ASP A 166 18.04 -10.42 2.90
CA ASP A 166 18.92 -9.25 2.90
C ASP A 166 19.72 -9.18 1.60
N GLU A 167 19.78 -8.01 0.97
CA GLU A 167 20.46 -7.77 -0.32
C GLU A 167 21.93 -8.22 -0.31
N GLN A 168 22.63 -8.02 0.80
CA GLN A 168 24.02 -8.44 0.96
C GLN A 168 24.25 -9.94 0.80
N HIS A 169 23.20 -10.76 0.92
CA HIS A 169 23.26 -12.21 0.78
C HIS A 169 22.79 -12.69 -0.61
N VAL A 170 22.27 -11.77 -1.45
CA VAL A 170 21.82 -12.12 -2.81
C VAL A 170 23.03 -12.22 -3.73
N LYS A 171 23.18 -13.37 -4.38
CA LYS A 171 24.19 -13.57 -5.44
C LYS A 171 23.49 -13.55 -6.79
N THR A 172 23.85 -12.61 -7.64
CA THR A 172 23.44 -12.64 -9.04
C THR A 172 24.27 -13.69 -9.78
N GLN A 173 23.59 -14.58 -10.50
CA GLN A 173 24.26 -15.46 -11.47
C GLN A 173 24.14 -14.77 -12.83
N GLY A 174 25.28 -14.39 -13.42
CA GLY A 174 25.37 -13.88 -14.78
C GLY A 174 25.15 -14.97 -15.82
#